data_7629c70a190de814b351f1d576e7723b
#
_entry.id   7629c70a190de814b351f1d576e7723b
#
_cell.length_a   1.000
_cell.length_b   1.000
_cell.length_c   1.000
_cell.angle_alpha   90.00
_cell.angle_beta   90.00
_cell.angle_gamma   90.00
#
_symmetry.space_group_name_H-M   'P 1'
#
loop_
_entity.id
_entity.type
_entity.pdbx_description
1 polymer ?
#
loop_
_entity_poly.entity_id
_entity_poly.type
_entity_poly.pdbx_seq_one_letter_code
_entity_poly.pdbx_strand_id
1 'polypeptide(L)'
;LLYEKQAILSDMAFWNPAEIIGVNPHPLDFSLYREIITKAAWNQGLTTIGYRVVDGDLMYRVGNKPYISLRKSFLCLMPADLDEDMVKKLLAFYDRKILSDITAHDKIEFEIVFSNYDFTTEDRLQELLEYEFTKGEIQDLSNSLFRLTDRAICNFRQNRMQDIRSLNGLKVHRENIRNNWLMAAKDVNTSIRYFIELIESIKQYGTPKFARQARLAFISKALCRSLSAKGYFTSREIDDFMMSIYTVASEYDSDFQDFAEGRITRAAFDEKYGHLRSGTYDITCETYEERDFDSSKASETAKKQRQRIERLKHTPLDPEKVEQALSDIGFGVDAKKFVEFLKDSMEEREYFKFEFTKSLSLAIDILINIGEMLNFSKEDMAYLTVDDIIAVYHKPETEIRRIWEQVIAENRKAYTDASDMILPDVICNKQQLEYIEMVEARPNFITSEIVTGAVVVLEDEESKRDDAGAVDVADKI
;
A
#
# COMPACT_ATOMS: atom_id res chain seq x y z
N LEU A 1 17.23 11.77 -15.45
CA LEU A 1 17.85 13.02 -15.03
C LEU A 1 17.18 14.30 -15.61
N LEU A 2 16.57 14.24 -16.80
CA LEU A 2 15.88 15.41 -17.40
C LEU A 2 14.58 15.80 -16.66
N TYR A 3 14.02 14.87 -15.89
CA TYR A 3 12.76 15.06 -15.15
C TYR A 3 12.95 15.43 -13.67
N GLU A 4 14.18 15.43 -13.17
CA GLU A 4 14.47 15.63 -11.74
C GLU A 4 14.75 17.09 -11.32
N LYS A 5 14.73 18.06 -12.26
CA LYS A 5 15.07 19.45 -11.93
C LYS A 5 14.12 20.16 -10.95
N GLN A 6 12.94 19.59 -10.69
CA GLN A 6 12.00 20.00 -9.65
C GLN A 6 11.33 18.75 -9.11
N ALA A 7 11.91 18.12 -8.10
CA ALA A 7 11.27 17.00 -7.43
C ALA A 7 10.10 17.53 -6.60
N ILE A 8 8.88 17.11 -6.91
CA ILE A 8 7.72 17.24 -6.02
C ILE A 8 7.57 15.90 -5.32
N LEU A 9 7.58 15.94 -4.00
CA LEU A 9 7.49 14.75 -3.15
C LEU A 9 6.21 14.84 -2.31
N SER A 10 5.51 13.72 -2.14
CA SER A 10 4.30 13.62 -1.33
C SER A 10 4.35 12.36 -0.48
N ASP A 11 3.89 12.45 0.77
CA ASP A 11 3.83 11.32 1.71
C ASP A 11 2.61 10.41 1.49
N MET A 12 1.57 10.91 0.83
CA MET A 12 0.29 10.22 0.64
C MET A 12 0.01 9.80 -0.81
N ALA A 13 0.94 10.07 -1.74
CA ALA A 13 0.70 9.78 -3.14
C ALA A 13 0.59 8.28 -3.44
N PHE A 14 -0.35 7.91 -4.32
CA PHE A 14 -0.54 6.59 -4.92
C PHE A 14 -0.81 5.45 -3.93
N TRP A 15 0.20 4.86 -3.36
CA TRP A 15 0.11 3.73 -2.44
C TRP A 15 0.33 4.10 -0.99
N ASN A 16 0.25 5.39 -0.70
CA ASN A 16 0.13 5.92 0.64
C ASN A 16 1.12 5.27 1.64
N PRO A 17 2.43 5.51 1.49
CA PRO A 17 3.41 4.87 2.37
C PRO A 17 3.20 5.23 3.84
N ALA A 18 2.70 6.43 4.13
CA ALA A 18 2.42 6.84 5.50
C ALA A 18 1.35 5.97 6.19
N GLU A 19 0.36 5.45 5.44
CA GLU A 19 -0.61 4.48 5.99
C GLU A 19 -0.04 3.06 6.09
N ILE A 20 0.84 2.66 5.15
CA ILE A 20 1.30 1.27 5.05
C ILE A 20 2.46 0.98 6.00
N ILE A 21 3.42 1.90 6.13
CA ILE A 21 4.61 1.75 6.95
C ILE A 21 4.72 2.79 8.07
N GLY A 22 3.72 3.68 8.19
CA GLY A 22 3.70 4.74 9.19
C GLY A 22 4.36 6.04 8.71
N VAL A 23 4.06 7.11 9.45
CA VAL A 23 4.61 8.46 9.19
C VAL A 23 6.11 8.53 9.54
N ASN A 24 6.53 7.77 10.54
CA ASN A 24 7.92 7.66 10.98
C ASN A 24 8.33 6.17 11.05
N PRO A 25 8.44 5.47 9.90
CA PRO A 25 8.83 4.06 9.90
C PRO A 25 10.27 3.88 10.38
N HIS A 26 10.54 2.75 11.04
CA HIS A 26 11.91 2.36 11.33
C HIS A 26 12.70 2.10 10.03
N PRO A 27 14.03 2.12 10.09
CA PRO A 27 14.88 1.82 8.94
C PRO A 27 14.55 0.51 8.23
N LEU A 28 14.20 -0.53 8.98
CA LEU A 28 13.83 -1.83 8.41
C LEU A 28 12.53 -1.76 7.62
N ASP A 29 11.47 -1.18 8.20
CA ASP A 29 10.15 -1.05 7.56
C ASP A 29 10.27 -0.29 6.25
N PHE A 30 10.97 0.86 6.29
CA PHE A 30 11.22 1.67 5.10
C PHE A 30 11.99 0.87 4.04
N SER A 31 13.07 0.19 4.41
CA SER A 31 13.92 -0.52 3.45
C SER A 31 13.25 -1.77 2.89
N LEU A 32 12.46 -2.51 3.67
CA LEU A 32 11.64 -3.62 3.19
C LEU A 32 10.61 -3.14 2.15
N TYR A 33 9.85 -2.09 2.48
CA TYR A 33 8.86 -1.54 1.56
C TYR A 33 9.51 -1.02 0.28
N ARG A 34 10.64 -0.33 0.40
CA ARG A 34 11.43 0.14 -0.74
C ARG A 34 11.86 -1.02 -1.64
N GLU A 35 12.50 -2.05 -1.09
CA GLU A 35 13.04 -3.17 -1.85
C GLU A 35 11.96 -3.97 -2.59
N ILE A 36 10.84 -4.24 -1.94
CA ILE A 36 9.83 -5.13 -2.52
C ILE A 36 8.72 -4.41 -3.28
N ILE A 37 8.54 -3.09 -3.10
CA ILE A 37 7.49 -2.32 -3.78
C ILE A 37 8.08 -1.22 -4.66
N THR A 38 8.75 -0.19 -4.07
CA THR A 38 8.95 1.08 -4.75
C THR A 38 10.20 1.17 -5.61
N LYS A 39 11.20 0.30 -5.39
CA LYS A 39 12.48 0.34 -6.13
C LYS A 39 12.35 -0.07 -7.59
N ALA A 40 11.58 -1.11 -7.90
CA ALA A 40 11.39 -1.58 -9.27
C ALA A 40 10.06 -2.31 -9.49
N ALA A 41 9.63 -3.14 -8.52
CA ALA A 41 8.56 -4.11 -8.69
C ALA A 41 7.24 -3.46 -9.10
N TRP A 42 6.91 -2.29 -8.56
CA TRP A 42 5.70 -1.57 -8.91
C TRP A 42 5.65 -1.23 -10.39
N ASN A 43 6.66 -0.51 -10.91
CA ASN A 43 6.70 -0.12 -12.31
C ASN A 43 6.77 -1.35 -13.24
N GLN A 44 7.52 -2.41 -12.86
CA GLN A 44 7.54 -3.66 -13.62
C GLN A 44 6.15 -4.25 -13.81
N GLY A 45 5.27 -4.21 -12.81
CA GLY A 45 3.90 -4.67 -12.94
C GLY A 45 3.10 -3.86 -13.96
N LEU A 46 3.21 -2.53 -13.90
CA LEU A 46 2.48 -1.60 -14.75
C LEU A 46 2.94 -1.67 -16.22
N THR A 47 4.23 -1.81 -16.47
CA THR A 47 4.77 -1.88 -17.85
C THR A 47 4.20 -3.07 -18.64
N THR A 48 3.83 -4.14 -17.96
CA THR A 48 3.22 -5.33 -18.59
C THR A 48 1.83 -5.10 -19.17
N ILE A 49 1.17 -4.01 -18.79
CA ILE A 49 -0.16 -3.62 -19.28
C ILE A 49 -0.14 -2.33 -20.10
N GLY A 50 1.04 -1.85 -20.47
CA GLY A 50 1.20 -0.77 -21.45
C GLY A 50 1.57 0.59 -20.88
N TYR A 51 1.94 0.69 -19.60
CA TYR A 51 2.47 1.92 -19.02
C TYR A 51 3.98 2.09 -19.28
N ARG A 52 4.48 3.32 -19.11
CA ARG A 52 5.88 3.66 -19.35
C ARG A 52 6.83 2.98 -18.36
N VAL A 53 8.02 2.68 -18.85
CA VAL A 53 9.17 2.27 -18.00
C VAL A 53 9.72 3.52 -17.32
N VAL A 54 9.94 3.43 -16.01
CA VAL A 54 10.54 4.48 -15.19
C VAL A 54 11.67 3.87 -14.37
N ASP A 55 12.85 4.44 -14.49
CA ASP A 55 14.05 3.96 -13.81
C ASP A 55 14.18 4.56 -12.39
N GLY A 56 14.75 3.76 -11.51
CA GLY A 56 15.12 4.14 -10.15
C GLY A 56 13.97 4.12 -9.16
N ASP A 57 14.31 4.47 -7.93
CA ASP A 57 13.38 4.45 -6.80
C ASP A 57 12.25 5.47 -6.95
N LEU A 58 11.05 5.09 -6.58
CA LEU A 58 9.89 5.97 -6.53
C LEU A 58 9.76 6.65 -5.16
N MET A 59 10.34 6.06 -4.11
CA MET A 59 10.22 6.53 -2.72
C MET A 59 11.56 6.98 -2.16
N TYR A 60 11.53 8.08 -1.43
CA TYR A 60 12.69 8.70 -0.78
C TYR A 60 12.40 8.89 0.71
N ARG A 61 13.45 8.94 1.52
CA ARG A 61 13.36 9.24 2.95
C ARG A 61 13.90 10.65 3.21
N VAL A 62 13.11 11.48 3.89
CA VAL A 62 13.55 12.78 4.41
C VAL A 62 13.30 12.78 5.92
N GLY A 63 14.36 12.94 6.70
CA GLY A 63 14.27 12.59 8.13
C GLY A 63 13.84 11.14 8.31
N ASN A 64 12.76 10.91 9.05
CA ASN A 64 12.15 9.58 9.16
C ASN A 64 10.95 9.38 8.20
N LYS A 65 10.45 10.44 7.60
CA LYS A 65 9.21 10.42 6.81
C LYS A 65 9.45 9.88 5.40
N PRO A 66 8.62 8.93 4.90
CA PRO A 66 8.68 8.45 3.53
C PRO A 66 7.96 9.41 2.58
N TYR A 67 8.53 9.61 1.40
CA TYR A 67 7.95 10.45 0.34
C TYR A 67 8.01 9.75 -1.00
N ILE A 68 6.96 9.89 -1.79
CA ILE A 68 6.87 9.42 -3.16
C ILE A 68 7.17 10.57 -4.13
N SER A 69 8.00 10.32 -5.14
CA SER A 69 8.21 11.27 -6.24
C SER A 69 6.98 11.34 -7.13
N LEU A 70 6.26 12.47 -7.13
CA LEU A 70 5.07 12.65 -7.95
C LEU A 70 5.37 12.56 -9.43
N ARG A 71 6.44 13.19 -9.91
CA ARG A 71 6.81 13.15 -11.33
C ARG A 71 7.13 11.74 -11.83
N LYS A 72 7.90 10.95 -11.07
CA LYS A 72 8.14 9.54 -11.43
C LYS A 72 6.85 8.75 -11.43
N SER A 73 5.97 9.02 -10.49
CA SER A 73 4.68 8.36 -10.39
C SER A 73 3.75 8.75 -11.54
N PHE A 74 3.71 10.02 -11.94
CA PHE A 74 3.00 10.46 -13.15
C PHE A 74 3.48 9.69 -14.38
N LEU A 75 4.81 9.59 -14.56
CA LEU A 75 5.39 8.82 -15.66
C LEU A 75 4.98 7.34 -15.62
N CYS A 76 4.97 6.71 -14.44
CA CYS A 76 4.50 5.32 -14.27
C CYS A 76 3.06 5.10 -14.70
N LEU A 77 2.23 6.15 -14.72
CA LEU A 77 0.81 6.10 -15.08
C LEU A 77 0.51 6.61 -16.48
N MET A 78 1.51 7.02 -17.24
CA MET A 78 1.35 7.43 -18.63
C MET A 78 1.44 6.22 -19.57
N PRO A 79 0.62 6.16 -20.63
CA PRO A 79 0.80 5.17 -21.69
C PRO A 79 2.20 5.19 -22.29
N ALA A 80 2.74 4.01 -22.60
CA ALA A 80 4.09 3.86 -23.14
C ALA A 80 4.23 4.37 -24.59
N ASP A 81 3.14 4.45 -25.34
CA ASP A 81 3.10 4.85 -26.75
C ASP A 81 2.96 6.37 -26.99
N LEU A 82 2.93 7.18 -25.91
CA LEU A 82 2.99 8.64 -26.01
C LEU A 82 4.39 9.10 -26.38
N ASP A 83 4.49 10.07 -27.31
CA ASP A 83 5.77 10.70 -27.64
C ASP A 83 6.31 11.58 -26.50
N GLU A 84 7.61 11.90 -26.57
CA GLU A 84 8.30 12.61 -25.50
C GLU A 84 7.82 14.08 -25.33
N ASP A 85 7.31 14.72 -26.37
CA ASP A 85 6.85 16.11 -26.27
C ASP A 85 5.47 16.16 -25.61
N MET A 86 4.60 15.20 -25.93
CA MET A 86 3.33 14.97 -25.21
C MET A 86 3.59 14.70 -23.72
N VAL A 87 4.54 13.80 -23.41
CA VAL A 87 4.91 13.49 -22.02
C VAL A 87 5.39 14.72 -21.26
N LYS A 88 6.23 15.57 -21.87
CA LYS A 88 6.69 16.82 -21.23
C LYS A 88 5.55 17.80 -20.96
N LYS A 89 4.62 17.95 -21.92
CA LYS A 89 3.43 18.80 -21.76
C LYS A 89 2.53 18.31 -20.65
N LEU A 90 2.26 16.99 -20.60
CA LEU A 90 1.44 16.39 -19.55
C LEU A 90 2.09 16.52 -18.17
N LEU A 91 3.42 16.33 -18.05
CA LEU A 91 4.11 16.56 -16.79
C LEU A 91 3.97 18.00 -16.32
N ALA A 92 4.14 18.96 -17.22
CA ALA A 92 3.99 20.37 -16.88
C ALA A 92 2.55 20.72 -16.48
N PHE A 93 1.56 20.09 -17.09
CA PHE A 93 0.16 20.22 -16.73
C PHE A 93 -0.12 19.62 -15.35
N TYR A 94 0.32 18.40 -15.07
CA TYR A 94 0.12 17.74 -13.78
C TYR A 94 0.83 18.46 -12.64
N ASP A 95 2.05 18.97 -12.88
CA ASP A 95 2.77 19.80 -11.91
C ASP A 95 1.97 21.08 -11.57
N ARG A 96 1.43 21.77 -12.56
CA ARG A 96 0.58 22.96 -12.32
C ARG A 96 -0.67 22.60 -11.54
N LYS A 97 -1.32 21.52 -11.92
CA LYS A 97 -2.57 21.07 -11.29
C LYS A 97 -2.37 20.74 -9.82
N ILE A 98 -1.33 19.96 -9.47
CA ILE A 98 -1.04 19.64 -8.07
C ILE A 98 -0.54 20.86 -7.28
N LEU A 99 0.21 21.77 -7.89
CA LEU A 99 0.66 22.99 -7.21
C LEU A 99 -0.45 24.00 -7.00
N SER A 100 -1.53 23.97 -7.80
CA SER A 100 -2.71 24.81 -7.60
C SER A 100 -3.60 24.32 -6.45
N ASP A 101 -3.60 23.02 -6.17
CA ASP A 101 -4.31 22.41 -5.06
C ASP A 101 -3.50 21.24 -4.47
N ILE A 102 -2.65 21.56 -3.51
CA ILE A 102 -1.79 20.57 -2.83
C ILE A 102 -2.62 19.55 -2.05
N THR A 103 -3.85 19.89 -1.64
CA THR A 103 -4.72 18.97 -0.89
C THR A 103 -5.19 17.76 -1.71
N ALA A 104 -5.03 17.83 -3.05
CA ALA A 104 -5.33 16.72 -3.94
C ALA A 104 -4.20 15.65 -4.01
N HIS A 105 -3.15 15.77 -3.18
CA HIS A 105 -1.98 14.86 -3.22
C HIS A 105 -2.31 13.40 -2.86
N ASP A 106 -3.43 13.13 -2.19
CA ASP A 106 -3.96 11.80 -1.89
C ASP A 106 -4.90 11.25 -2.98
N LYS A 107 -5.32 12.09 -3.96
CA LYS A 107 -6.31 11.78 -5.00
C LYS A 107 -5.74 11.79 -6.41
N ILE A 108 -4.44 11.74 -6.55
CA ILE A 108 -3.70 11.95 -7.80
C ILE A 108 -4.20 11.08 -8.94
N GLU A 109 -4.47 9.79 -8.70
CA GLU A 109 -4.90 8.84 -9.73
C GLU A 109 -6.28 9.13 -10.32
N PHE A 110 -7.13 9.86 -9.59
CA PHE A 110 -8.50 10.13 -10.00
C PHE A 110 -8.73 11.58 -10.43
N GLU A 111 -7.99 12.53 -9.84
CA GLU A 111 -8.24 13.96 -10.04
C GLU A 111 -7.15 14.66 -10.85
N ILE A 112 -5.90 14.17 -10.79
CA ILE A 112 -4.76 14.84 -11.44
C ILE A 112 -4.38 14.18 -12.75
N VAL A 113 -4.14 12.85 -12.76
CA VAL A 113 -3.53 12.13 -13.88
C VAL A 113 -4.57 11.47 -14.75
N PHE A 114 -4.42 11.58 -16.08
CA PHE A 114 -5.13 10.74 -17.04
C PHE A 114 -4.41 9.40 -17.17
N SER A 115 -4.85 8.40 -16.42
CA SER A 115 -4.14 7.13 -16.29
C SER A 115 -4.84 5.94 -16.99
N ASN A 116 -6.07 6.12 -17.41
CA ASN A 116 -6.89 5.15 -18.15
C ASN A 116 -8.00 5.88 -18.90
N TYR A 117 -8.63 5.17 -19.85
CA TYR A 117 -9.85 5.64 -20.50
C TYR A 117 -11.06 5.13 -19.74
N ASP A 118 -12.05 6.00 -19.52
CA ASP A 118 -13.34 5.68 -18.93
C ASP A 118 -14.47 6.48 -19.60
N PHE A 119 -15.71 6.29 -19.18
CA PHE A 119 -16.88 6.92 -19.80
C PHE A 119 -16.91 8.45 -19.69
N THR A 120 -16.07 9.06 -18.83
CA THR A 120 -15.96 10.53 -18.67
C THR A 120 -14.70 11.12 -19.29
N THR A 121 -13.82 10.29 -19.85
CA THR A 121 -12.50 10.73 -20.32
C THR A 121 -12.56 11.84 -21.35
N GLU A 122 -13.46 11.75 -22.36
CA GLU A 122 -13.58 12.78 -23.39
C GLU A 122 -13.97 14.15 -22.82
N ASP A 123 -14.85 14.18 -21.81
CA ASP A 123 -15.23 15.44 -21.15
C ASP A 123 -14.06 16.00 -20.32
N ARG A 124 -13.36 15.14 -19.59
CA ARG A 124 -12.22 15.53 -18.75
C ARG A 124 -11.04 16.05 -19.56
N LEU A 125 -10.79 15.48 -20.72
CA LEU A 125 -9.70 15.92 -21.60
C LEU A 125 -9.92 17.32 -22.17
N GLN A 126 -11.14 17.86 -22.17
CA GLN A 126 -11.41 19.23 -22.62
C GLN A 126 -10.70 20.30 -21.77
N GLU A 127 -10.39 20.00 -20.50
CA GLU A 127 -9.62 20.92 -19.66
C GLU A 127 -8.23 21.23 -20.24
N LEU A 128 -7.63 20.33 -21.01
CA LEU A 128 -6.32 20.50 -21.64
C LEU A 128 -6.29 21.64 -22.67
N LEU A 129 -7.44 22.01 -23.24
CA LEU A 129 -7.54 23.16 -24.16
C LEU A 129 -7.13 24.48 -23.48
N GLU A 130 -7.30 24.60 -22.17
CA GLU A 130 -6.91 25.76 -21.39
C GLU A 130 -5.39 25.82 -21.13
N TYR A 131 -4.67 24.72 -21.43
CA TYR A 131 -3.25 24.52 -21.16
C TYR A 131 -2.42 24.33 -22.44
N GLU A 132 -2.82 25.01 -23.53
CA GLU A 132 -2.08 25.05 -24.80
C GLU A 132 -1.97 23.70 -25.54
N PHE A 133 -2.83 22.71 -25.21
CA PHE A 133 -2.93 21.49 -26.00
C PHE A 133 -3.80 21.71 -27.22
N THR A 134 -3.37 21.22 -28.37
CA THR A 134 -4.16 21.21 -29.58
C THR A 134 -5.20 20.09 -29.54
N LYS A 135 -6.27 20.23 -30.33
CA LYS A 135 -7.29 19.16 -30.47
C LYS A 135 -6.69 17.84 -30.98
N GLY A 136 -5.63 17.90 -31.81
CA GLY A 136 -4.92 16.74 -32.30
C GLY A 136 -4.20 16.00 -31.16
N GLU A 137 -3.46 16.75 -30.34
CA GLU A 137 -2.77 16.17 -29.17
C GLU A 137 -3.75 15.56 -28.17
N ILE A 138 -4.90 16.19 -27.94
CA ILE A 138 -5.95 15.65 -27.05
C ILE A 138 -6.51 14.34 -27.64
N GLN A 139 -6.74 14.29 -28.95
CA GLN A 139 -7.22 13.08 -29.61
C GLN A 139 -6.18 11.95 -29.57
N ASP A 140 -4.89 12.25 -29.73
CA ASP A 140 -3.81 11.28 -29.63
C ASP A 140 -3.71 10.71 -28.22
N LEU A 141 -3.83 11.55 -27.19
CA LEU A 141 -3.90 11.11 -25.78
C LEU A 141 -5.11 10.23 -25.53
N SER A 142 -6.30 10.67 -25.97
CA SER A 142 -7.54 9.90 -25.85
C SER A 142 -7.40 8.51 -26.49
N ASN A 143 -6.91 8.44 -27.73
CA ASN A 143 -6.66 7.20 -28.44
C ASN A 143 -5.66 6.29 -27.71
N SER A 144 -4.62 6.86 -27.12
CA SER A 144 -3.60 6.11 -26.39
C SER A 144 -4.17 5.51 -25.09
N LEU A 145 -4.91 6.31 -24.32
CA LEU A 145 -5.61 5.85 -23.10
C LEU A 145 -6.66 4.77 -23.44
N PHE A 146 -7.41 4.94 -24.53
CA PHE A 146 -8.38 3.97 -25.00
C PHE A 146 -7.71 2.63 -25.31
N ARG A 147 -6.67 2.63 -26.15
CA ARG A 147 -5.92 1.40 -26.52
C ARG A 147 -5.35 0.70 -25.29
N LEU A 148 -4.81 1.46 -24.33
CA LEU A 148 -4.27 0.89 -23.08
C LEU A 148 -5.37 0.19 -22.29
N THR A 149 -6.50 0.87 -22.07
CA THR A 149 -7.60 0.35 -21.25
C THR A 149 -8.29 -0.83 -21.90
N ASP A 150 -8.61 -0.72 -23.19
CA ASP A 150 -9.23 -1.81 -23.96
C ASP A 150 -8.36 -3.08 -23.94
N ARG A 151 -7.04 -2.95 -24.16
CA ARG A 151 -6.09 -4.09 -24.05
C ARG A 151 -6.04 -4.66 -22.64
N ALA A 152 -6.09 -3.81 -21.62
CA ALA A 152 -6.07 -4.27 -20.22
C ALA A 152 -7.30 -5.14 -19.92
N ILE A 153 -8.48 -4.73 -20.39
CA ILE A 153 -9.73 -5.48 -20.23
C ILE A 153 -9.73 -6.76 -21.08
N CYS A 154 -9.41 -6.65 -22.36
CA CYS A 154 -9.42 -7.78 -23.31
C CYS A 154 -8.44 -8.90 -22.90
N ASN A 155 -7.27 -8.55 -22.40
CA ASN A 155 -6.24 -9.51 -22.02
C ASN A 155 -6.30 -9.94 -20.54
N PHE A 156 -7.28 -9.44 -19.78
CA PHE A 156 -7.35 -9.66 -18.34
C PHE A 156 -7.30 -11.13 -17.93
N ARG A 157 -8.14 -11.98 -18.54
CA ARG A 157 -8.17 -13.42 -18.21
C ARG A 157 -6.84 -14.13 -18.45
N GLN A 158 -6.16 -13.79 -19.56
CA GLN A 158 -4.85 -14.38 -19.88
C GLN A 158 -3.79 -13.93 -18.88
N ASN A 159 -3.75 -12.65 -18.58
CA ASN A 159 -2.83 -12.06 -17.60
C ASN A 159 -3.05 -12.65 -16.20
N ARG A 160 -4.31 -12.73 -15.78
CA ARG A 160 -4.70 -13.34 -14.50
C ARG A 160 -4.20 -14.78 -14.36
N MET A 161 -4.37 -15.61 -15.38
CA MET A 161 -3.89 -17.00 -15.34
C MET A 161 -2.37 -17.08 -15.20
N GLN A 162 -1.62 -16.19 -15.83
CA GLN A 162 -0.16 -16.12 -15.71
C GLN A 162 0.25 -15.65 -14.30
N ASP A 163 -0.45 -14.66 -13.75
CA ASP A 163 -0.20 -14.14 -12.41
C ASP A 163 -0.46 -15.17 -11.33
N ILE A 164 -1.57 -15.91 -11.43
CA ILE A 164 -1.89 -17.01 -10.49
C ILE A 164 -0.80 -18.10 -10.55
N ARG A 165 -0.30 -18.44 -11.74
CA ARG A 165 0.81 -19.41 -11.85
C ARG A 165 2.07 -18.89 -11.17
N SER A 166 2.41 -17.60 -11.36
CA SER A 166 3.54 -16.96 -10.71
C SER A 166 3.39 -16.98 -9.18
N LEU A 167 2.21 -16.62 -8.70
CA LEU A 167 1.88 -16.63 -7.27
C LEU A 167 1.97 -18.03 -6.67
N ASN A 168 1.54 -19.06 -7.40
CA ASN A 168 1.70 -20.46 -6.96
C ASN A 168 3.18 -20.85 -6.87
N GLY A 169 4.04 -20.34 -7.76
CA GLY A 169 5.49 -20.48 -7.65
C GLY A 169 6.03 -19.86 -6.35
N LEU A 170 5.56 -18.66 -6.00
CA LEU A 170 5.91 -18.01 -4.73
C LEU A 170 5.49 -18.85 -3.51
N LYS A 171 4.26 -19.40 -3.53
CA LYS A 171 3.76 -20.28 -2.46
C LYS A 171 4.66 -21.51 -2.27
N VAL A 172 4.94 -22.23 -3.34
CA VAL A 172 5.80 -23.43 -3.29
C VAL A 172 7.20 -23.07 -2.78
N HIS A 173 7.76 -21.95 -3.25
CA HIS A 173 9.08 -21.51 -2.81
C HIS A 173 9.09 -21.16 -1.30
N ARG A 174 8.09 -20.43 -0.83
CA ARG A 174 7.90 -20.10 0.59
C ARG A 174 7.82 -21.35 1.46
N GLU A 175 6.99 -22.33 1.09
CA GLU A 175 6.84 -23.57 1.84
C GLU A 175 8.13 -24.40 1.88
N ASN A 176 8.88 -24.43 0.77
CA ASN A 176 10.19 -25.08 0.73
C ASN A 176 11.18 -24.41 1.68
N ILE A 177 11.25 -23.07 1.68
CA ILE A 177 12.11 -22.33 2.60
C ILE A 177 11.66 -22.59 4.04
N ARG A 178 10.37 -22.48 4.35
CA ARG A 178 9.82 -22.70 5.69
C ARG A 178 10.20 -24.08 6.23
N ASN A 179 9.97 -25.12 5.45
CA ASN A 179 10.29 -26.50 5.85
C ASN A 179 11.80 -26.70 6.07
N ASN A 180 12.63 -26.19 5.16
CA ASN A 180 14.08 -26.31 5.28
C ASN A 180 14.61 -25.50 6.47
N TRP A 181 14.08 -24.29 6.72
CA TRP A 181 14.46 -23.44 7.85
C TRP A 181 14.09 -24.07 9.19
N LEU A 182 12.91 -24.68 9.29
CA LEU A 182 12.49 -25.39 10.52
C LEU A 182 13.34 -26.63 10.81
N MET A 183 13.88 -27.29 9.76
CA MET A 183 14.72 -28.49 9.89
C MET A 183 16.21 -28.17 10.03
N ALA A 184 16.70 -27.12 9.40
CA ALA A 184 18.09 -26.70 9.46
C ALA A 184 18.32 -25.95 10.76
N ALA A 185 19.00 -26.58 11.71
CA ALA A 185 19.33 -25.88 12.94
C ALA A 185 20.18 -24.63 12.69
N LYS A 186 19.62 -23.44 12.83
CA LYS A 186 20.15 -22.31 13.61
C LYS A 186 21.58 -21.88 13.24
N ASP A 187 21.85 -21.72 11.95
CA ASP A 187 23.04 -21.01 11.47
C ASP A 187 22.62 -19.64 10.92
N VAL A 188 23.25 -18.58 11.44
CA VAL A 188 22.95 -17.19 11.08
C VAL A 188 23.07 -16.95 9.57
N ASN A 189 24.14 -17.43 8.93
CA ASN A 189 24.35 -17.25 7.50
C ASN A 189 23.31 -17.99 6.65
N THR A 190 22.90 -19.19 7.06
CA THR A 190 21.83 -19.93 6.40
C THR A 190 20.49 -19.19 6.53
N SER A 191 20.21 -18.61 7.69
CA SER A 191 19.01 -17.81 7.92
C SER A 191 19.03 -16.50 7.08
N ILE A 192 20.17 -15.81 7.01
CA ILE A 192 20.33 -14.64 6.12
C ILE A 192 20.10 -15.02 4.65
N ARG A 193 20.61 -16.17 4.21
CA ARG A 193 20.36 -16.67 2.86
C ARG A 193 18.87 -16.90 2.58
N TYR A 194 18.13 -17.50 3.50
CA TYR A 194 16.68 -17.70 3.35
C TYR A 194 15.92 -16.39 3.34
N PHE A 195 16.32 -15.41 4.15
CA PHE A 195 15.76 -14.07 4.10
C PHE A 195 15.95 -13.45 2.70
N ILE A 196 17.17 -13.47 2.16
CA ILE A 196 17.48 -12.96 0.82
C ILE A 196 16.64 -13.67 -0.25
N GLU A 197 16.58 -15.01 -0.21
CA GLU A 197 15.80 -15.82 -1.16
C GLU A 197 14.30 -15.47 -1.12
N LEU A 198 13.73 -15.21 0.07
CA LEU A 198 12.34 -14.76 0.21
C LEU A 198 12.12 -13.38 -0.39
N ILE A 199 12.97 -12.40 -0.07
CA ILE A 199 12.88 -11.05 -0.63
C ILE A 199 12.97 -11.10 -2.16
N GLU A 200 13.94 -11.82 -2.72
CA GLU A 200 14.08 -11.96 -4.18
C GLU A 200 12.88 -12.69 -4.82
N SER A 201 12.33 -13.71 -4.16
CA SER A 201 11.14 -14.41 -4.66
C SER A 201 9.90 -13.52 -4.65
N ILE A 202 9.73 -12.67 -3.62
CA ILE A 202 8.65 -11.66 -3.57
C ILE A 202 8.80 -10.69 -4.75
N LYS A 203 10.01 -10.14 -4.98
CA LYS A 203 10.31 -9.22 -6.08
C LYS A 203 10.08 -9.85 -7.46
N GLN A 204 10.32 -11.13 -7.61
CA GLN A 204 10.19 -11.82 -8.90
C GLN A 204 8.76 -12.32 -9.16
N TYR A 205 8.13 -12.96 -8.17
CA TYR A 205 6.87 -13.69 -8.35
C TYR A 205 5.66 -13.05 -7.68
N GLY A 206 5.85 -12.17 -6.71
CA GLY A 206 4.81 -11.57 -5.88
C GLY A 206 4.44 -10.16 -6.31
N THR A 207 5.24 -9.19 -5.92
CA THR A 207 4.89 -7.77 -5.98
C THR A 207 4.68 -7.18 -7.37
N PRO A 208 5.37 -7.59 -8.46
CA PRO A 208 5.01 -7.10 -9.79
C PRO A 208 3.63 -7.56 -10.25
N LYS A 209 3.21 -8.76 -9.84
CA LYS A 209 1.87 -9.28 -10.16
C LYS A 209 0.81 -8.57 -9.32
N PHE A 210 1.10 -8.35 -8.04
CA PHE A 210 0.26 -7.50 -7.18
C PHE A 210 0.11 -6.09 -7.75
N ALA A 211 1.20 -5.43 -8.18
CA ALA A 211 1.16 -4.10 -8.77
C ALA A 211 0.28 -4.05 -10.02
N ARG A 212 0.37 -5.06 -10.88
CA ARG A 212 -0.51 -5.20 -12.06
C ARG A 212 -1.97 -5.34 -11.64
N GLN A 213 -2.30 -6.25 -10.72
CA GLN A 213 -3.68 -6.45 -10.27
C GLN A 213 -4.22 -5.22 -9.53
N ALA A 214 -3.39 -4.53 -8.74
CA ALA A 214 -3.75 -3.27 -8.11
C ALA A 214 -4.12 -2.21 -9.16
N ARG A 215 -3.31 -2.06 -10.23
CA ARG A 215 -3.61 -1.10 -11.30
C ARG A 215 -4.91 -1.45 -12.04
N LEU A 216 -5.14 -2.74 -12.34
CA LEU A 216 -6.37 -3.20 -12.97
C LEU A 216 -7.60 -2.93 -12.08
N ALA A 217 -7.49 -3.12 -10.78
CA ALA A 217 -8.55 -2.77 -9.83
C ALA A 217 -8.84 -1.26 -9.77
N PHE A 218 -7.82 -0.39 -9.89
CA PHE A 218 -8.03 1.05 -10.00
C PHE A 218 -8.73 1.44 -11.30
N ILE A 219 -8.38 0.81 -12.43
CA ILE A 219 -9.09 0.99 -13.72
C ILE A 219 -10.57 0.58 -13.55
N SER A 220 -10.83 -0.58 -12.95
CA SER A 220 -12.21 -1.04 -12.68
C SER A 220 -12.99 -0.07 -11.81
N LYS A 221 -12.36 0.48 -10.77
CA LYS A 221 -12.98 1.49 -9.91
C LYS A 221 -13.29 2.79 -10.66
N ALA A 222 -12.40 3.23 -11.55
CA ALA A 222 -12.64 4.39 -12.41
C ALA A 222 -13.81 4.14 -13.38
N LEU A 223 -13.87 2.97 -14.01
CA LEU A 223 -14.97 2.57 -14.88
C LEU A 223 -16.31 2.53 -14.14
N CYS A 224 -16.34 1.93 -12.94
CA CYS A 224 -17.56 1.92 -12.11
C CYS A 224 -18.05 3.33 -11.77
N ARG A 225 -17.14 4.23 -11.35
CA ARG A 225 -17.48 5.62 -11.05
C ARG A 225 -18.01 6.37 -12.28
N SER A 226 -17.37 6.18 -13.42
CA SER A 226 -17.76 6.85 -14.67
C SER A 226 -19.07 6.34 -15.25
N LEU A 227 -19.43 5.05 -15.05
CA LEU A 227 -20.77 4.51 -15.38
C LEU A 227 -21.88 5.26 -14.62
N SER A 228 -21.64 5.56 -13.34
CA SER A 228 -22.59 6.36 -12.54
C SER A 228 -22.59 7.83 -12.99
N ALA A 229 -21.43 8.43 -13.21
CA ALA A 229 -21.32 9.83 -13.63
C ALA A 229 -22.03 10.10 -14.99
N LYS A 230 -22.04 9.12 -15.90
CA LYS A 230 -22.75 9.19 -17.19
C LYS A 230 -24.21 8.76 -17.12
N GLY A 231 -24.69 8.32 -15.95
CA GLY A 231 -26.10 7.99 -15.73
C GLY A 231 -26.56 6.64 -16.27
N TYR A 232 -25.64 5.73 -16.66
CA TYR A 232 -25.99 4.34 -16.99
C TYR A 232 -26.53 3.60 -15.78
N PHE A 233 -25.91 3.88 -14.61
CA PHE A 233 -26.31 3.35 -13.32
C PHE A 233 -26.41 4.47 -12.30
N THR A 234 -27.23 4.29 -11.29
CA THR A 234 -27.22 5.16 -10.10
C THR A 234 -26.01 4.89 -9.23
N SER A 235 -25.59 5.85 -8.43
CA SER A 235 -24.49 5.66 -7.45
C SER A 235 -24.79 4.48 -6.52
N ARG A 236 -26.07 4.29 -6.13
CA ARG A 236 -26.48 3.17 -5.29
C ARG A 236 -26.30 1.81 -5.97
N GLU A 237 -26.66 1.67 -7.26
CA GLU A 237 -26.46 0.41 -8.01
C GLU A 237 -24.97 0.05 -8.07
N ILE A 238 -24.10 1.06 -8.30
CA ILE A 238 -22.65 0.87 -8.32
C ILE A 238 -22.12 0.52 -6.92
N ASP A 239 -22.56 1.21 -5.87
CA ASP A 239 -22.15 0.92 -4.49
C ASP A 239 -22.59 -0.49 -4.06
N ASP A 240 -23.83 -0.89 -4.39
CA ASP A 240 -24.35 -2.23 -4.10
C ASP A 240 -23.55 -3.31 -4.86
N PHE A 241 -23.20 -3.06 -6.12
CA PHE A 241 -22.31 -3.93 -6.90
C PHE A 241 -20.93 -4.03 -6.26
N MET A 242 -20.29 -2.91 -5.96
CA MET A 242 -18.97 -2.87 -5.32
C MET A 242 -18.94 -3.61 -3.97
N MET A 243 -19.98 -3.44 -3.15
CA MET A 243 -20.13 -4.14 -1.88
C MET A 243 -20.45 -5.64 -2.03
N SER A 244 -20.91 -6.08 -3.19
CA SER A 244 -21.16 -7.51 -3.48
C SER A 244 -19.89 -8.30 -3.80
N ILE A 245 -18.75 -7.61 -4.05
CA ILE A 245 -17.49 -8.23 -4.39
C ILE A 245 -16.90 -8.89 -3.13
N TYR A 246 -16.67 -10.20 -3.23
CA TYR A 246 -16.18 -11.00 -2.10
C TYR A 246 -14.66 -11.04 -2.09
N THR A 247 -14.06 -10.20 -1.25
CA THR A 247 -12.59 -10.09 -1.12
C THR A 247 -12.06 -10.93 0.05
N VAL A 248 -10.74 -11.03 0.17
CA VAL A 248 -10.06 -11.65 1.32
C VAL A 248 -10.49 -11.01 2.65
N ALA A 249 -10.80 -9.70 2.67
CA ALA A 249 -11.32 -9.05 3.87
C ALA A 249 -12.71 -9.58 4.25
N SER A 250 -13.59 -9.77 3.25
CA SER A 250 -14.91 -10.39 3.47
C SER A 250 -14.80 -11.85 3.95
N GLU A 251 -13.81 -12.57 3.42
CA GLU A 251 -13.52 -13.94 3.83
C GLU A 251 -12.99 -13.99 5.27
N TYR A 252 -12.08 -13.07 5.62
CA TYR A 252 -11.57 -12.91 6.99
C TYR A 252 -12.71 -12.66 7.99
N ASP A 253 -13.59 -11.71 7.70
CA ASP A 253 -14.74 -11.40 8.59
C ASP A 253 -15.65 -12.62 8.78
N SER A 254 -15.89 -13.41 7.71
CA SER A 254 -16.67 -14.64 7.77
C SER A 254 -15.98 -15.72 8.62
N ASP A 255 -14.70 -15.98 8.37
CA ASP A 255 -13.92 -17.00 9.07
C ASP A 255 -13.69 -16.59 10.55
N PHE A 256 -13.52 -15.30 10.83
CA PHE A 256 -13.40 -14.81 12.20
C PHE A 256 -14.70 -15.00 12.99
N GLN A 257 -15.86 -14.81 12.36
CA GLN A 257 -17.15 -15.14 12.98
C GLN A 257 -17.29 -16.65 13.19
N ASP A 258 -16.87 -17.47 12.21
CA ASP A 258 -16.93 -18.93 12.34
C ASP A 258 -16.00 -19.43 13.46
N PHE A 259 -14.84 -18.76 13.65
CA PHE A 259 -13.96 -19.01 14.79
C PHE A 259 -14.62 -18.59 16.11
N ALA A 260 -15.19 -17.41 16.21
CA ALA A 260 -15.86 -16.92 17.43
C ALA A 260 -17.05 -17.77 17.83
N GLU A 261 -17.76 -18.38 16.88
CA GLU A 261 -18.89 -19.28 17.11
C GLU A 261 -18.46 -20.77 17.28
N GLY A 262 -17.16 -21.05 17.26
CA GLY A 262 -16.60 -22.40 17.45
C GLY A 262 -16.78 -23.35 16.25
N ARG A 263 -17.13 -22.83 15.06
CA ARG A 263 -17.26 -23.65 13.83
C ARG A 263 -15.92 -24.01 13.22
N ILE A 264 -14.91 -23.17 13.39
CA ILE A 264 -13.51 -23.48 13.04
C ILE A 264 -12.62 -23.36 14.27
N THR A 265 -11.52 -24.10 14.29
CA THR A 265 -10.57 -24.07 15.40
C THR A 265 -9.63 -22.87 15.29
N ARG A 266 -9.00 -22.48 16.40
CA ARG A 266 -7.93 -21.46 16.42
C ARG A 266 -6.82 -21.85 15.44
N ALA A 267 -6.37 -23.08 15.44
CA ALA A 267 -5.31 -23.56 14.54
C ALA A 267 -5.69 -23.40 13.05
N ALA A 268 -6.94 -23.72 12.67
CA ALA A 268 -7.39 -23.53 11.29
C ALA A 268 -7.49 -22.04 10.90
N PHE A 269 -7.85 -21.18 11.84
CA PHE A 269 -7.86 -19.74 11.63
C PHE A 269 -6.43 -19.18 11.48
N ASP A 270 -5.51 -19.59 12.36
CA ASP A 270 -4.11 -19.15 12.35
C ASP A 270 -3.34 -19.65 11.12
N GLU A 271 -3.60 -20.87 10.64
CA GLU A 271 -3.02 -21.38 9.40
C GLU A 271 -3.27 -20.43 8.21
N LYS A 272 -4.44 -19.80 8.18
CA LYS A 272 -4.83 -18.90 7.11
C LYS A 272 -4.39 -17.45 7.36
N TYR A 273 -4.60 -16.95 8.57
CA TYR A 273 -4.49 -15.54 8.94
C TYR A 273 -3.39 -15.22 9.96
N GLY A 274 -2.80 -16.23 10.59
CA GLY A 274 -1.82 -16.06 11.66
C GLY A 274 -0.62 -15.21 11.29
N HIS A 275 -0.24 -15.20 10.01
CA HIS A 275 0.85 -14.36 9.47
C HIS A 275 0.58 -12.85 9.47
N LEU A 276 -0.68 -12.42 9.63
CA LEU A 276 -1.04 -11.00 9.60
C LEU A 276 -0.45 -10.27 10.81
N ARG A 277 -0.09 -9.00 10.60
CA ARG A 277 0.40 -8.07 11.62
C ARG A 277 -0.32 -6.74 11.47
N SER A 278 -0.47 -5.96 12.54
CA SER A 278 -1.03 -4.61 12.45
C SER A 278 -0.17 -3.68 11.59
N GLY A 279 1.16 -3.80 11.71
CA GLY A 279 2.15 -3.19 10.81
C GLY A 279 2.78 -4.28 9.95
N THR A 280 2.33 -4.44 8.70
CA THR A 280 2.74 -5.53 7.80
C THR A 280 4.26 -5.66 7.63
N TYR A 281 4.99 -4.55 7.73
CA TYR A 281 6.45 -4.45 7.54
C TYR A 281 7.19 -4.32 8.86
N ASP A 282 6.48 -4.09 9.96
CA ASP A 282 7.02 -3.79 11.27
C ASP A 282 7.38 -5.07 12.04
N ILE A 283 8.67 -5.28 12.27
CA ILE A 283 9.21 -6.42 13.00
C ILE A 283 8.80 -6.42 14.48
N THR A 284 8.47 -5.26 15.05
CA THR A 284 8.08 -5.14 16.47
C THR A 284 6.62 -5.51 16.70
N CYS A 285 5.79 -5.51 15.64
CA CYS A 285 4.39 -5.90 15.74
C CYS A 285 4.22 -7.41 15.87
N GLU A 286 3.38 -7.83 16.84
CA GLU A 286 2.96 -9.22 16.99
C GLU A 286 2.13 -9.70 15.79
N THR A 287 2.31 -10.96 15.43
CA THR A 287 1.45 -11.65 14.47
C THR A 287 0.08 -11.93 15.08
N TYR A 288 -0.90 -12.22 14.23
CA TYR A 288 -2.22 -12.64 14.71
C TYR A 288 -2.16 -14.01 15.44
N GLU A 289 -1.21 -14.87 15.08
CA GLU A 289 -0.94 -16.13 15.79
C GLU A 289 -0.45 -15.88 17.22
N GLU A 290 0.38 -14.85 17.44
CA GLU A 290 0.92 -14.48 18.76
C GLU A 290 -0.12 -13.76 19.65
N ARG A 291 -1.17 -13.16 19.06
CA ARG A 291 -2.17 -12.38 19.80
C ARG A 291 -3.25 -13.23 20.46
N ASP A 292 -3.64 -12.82 21.66
CA ASP A 292 -4.88 -13.31 22.26
C ASP A 292 -6.10 -12.59 21.65
N PHE A 293 -6.94 -13.36 20.94
CA PHE A 293 -8.20 -12.84 20.43
C PHE A 293 -9.33 -13.02 21.46
N ASP A 294 -9.88 -11.91 21.88
CA ASP A 294 -11.15 -11.92 22.61
C ASP A 294 -12.31 -12.21 21.64
N SER A 295 -12.65 -13.50 21.54
CA SER A 295 -13.74 -13.98 20.68
C SER A 295 -15.11 -13.36 21.02
N SER A 296 -15.27 -12.79 22.23
CA SER A 296 -16.54 -12.17 22.67
C SER A 296 -16.82 -10.84 21.96
N LYS A 297 -15.79 -10.14 21.47
CA LYS A 297 -15.92 -8.88 20.74
C LYS A 297 -16.22 -9.03 19.25
N ALA A 298 -16.15 -10.24 18.72
CA ALA A 298 -16.42 -10.57 17.31
C ALA A 298 -17.87 -10.39 16.85
N SER A 299 -18.76 -9.94 17.71
CA SER A 299 -20.11 -10.43 17.65
C SER A 299 -21.11 -9.69 16.77
N GLU A 300 -21.36 -8.41 16.94
CA GLU A 300 -22.53 -7.79 16.28
C GLU A 300 -22.21 -7.14 14.93
N THR A 301 -21.04 -6.54 14.82
CA THR A 301 -20.64 -5.82 13.59
C THR A 301 -20.37 -6.80 12.46
N ALA A 302 -19.64 -7.89 12.75
CA ALA A 302 -19.37 -8.96 11.78
C ALA A 302 -20.67 -9.66 11.32
N LYS A 303 -21.62 -9.94 12.24
CA LYS A 303 -22.93 -10.50 11.87
C LYS A 303 -23.72 -9.61 10.92
N LYS A 304 -23.76 -8.29 11.18
CA LYS A 304 -24.44 -7.32 10.31
C LYS A 304 -23.77 -7.23 8.94
N GLN A 305 -22.45 -7.26 8.90
CA GLN A 305 -21.65 -7.20 7.66
C GLN A 305 -21.83 -8.46 6.81
N ARG A 306 -21.80 -9.66 7.42
CA ARG A 306 -22.08 -10.93 6.75
C ARG A 306 -23.50 -10.98 6.16
N GLN A 307 -24.51 -10.61 6.92
CA GLN A 307 -25.91 -10.54 6.42
C GLN A 307 -26.04 -9.55 5.27
N ARG A 308 -25.29 -8.44 5.28
CA ARG A 308 -25.25 -7.47 4.19
C ARG A 308 -24.58 -8.05 2.95
N ILE A 309 -23.40 -8.68 3.12
CA ILE A 309 -22.68 -9.34 2.02
C ILE A 309 -23.51 -10.47 1.41
N GLU A 310 -24.18 -11.31 2.23
CA GLU A 310 -25.03 -12.38 1.72
C GLU A 310 -26.25 -11.85 0.93
N ARG A 311 -26.85 -10.74 1.35
CA ARG A 311 -27.93 -10.07 0.61
C ARG A 311 -27.44 -9.49 -0.72
N LEU A 312 -26.21 -8.99 -0.77
CA LEU A 312 -25.62 -8.34 -1.92
C LEU A 312 -24.90 -9.30 -2.88
N LYS A 313 -24.60 -10.55 -2.47
CA LYS A 313 -23.95 -11.57 -3.30
C LYS A 313 -24.60 -11.81 -4.66
N HIS A 314 -25.81 -11.30 -4.87
CA HIS A 314 -26.63 -11.49 -6.06
C HIS A 314 -27.12 -10.16 -6.66
N THR A 315 -26.38 -9.05 -6.51
CA THR A 315 -26.72 -7.78 -7.16
C THR A 315 -25.81 -7.59 -8.38
N PRO A 316 -26.08 -8.25 -9.51
CA PRO A 316 -25.34 -8.05 -10.75
C PRO A 316 -25.71 -6.68 -11.34
N LEU A 317 -24.76 -6.08 -12.07
CA LEU A 317 -25.10 -4.97 -12.95
C LEU A 317 -26.04 -5.47 -14.05
N ASP A 318 -27.02 -4.65 -14.40
CA ASP A 318 -27.99 -4.95 -15.49
C ASP A 318 -27.23 -5.15 -16.80
N PRO A 319 -27.29 -6.34 -17.43
CA PRO A 319 -26.54 -6.63 -18.65
C PRO A 319 -26.91 -5.73 -19.83
N GLU A 320 -28.18 -5.32 -19.95
CA GLU A 320 -28.63 -4.47 -21.05
C GLU A 320 -28.04 -3.06 -20.93
N LYS A 321 -28.00 -2.51 -19.72
CA LYS A 321 -27.35 -1.22 -19.44
C LYS A 321 -25.83 -1.29 -19.67
N VAL A 322 -25.19 -2.41 -19.33
CA VAL A 322 -23.76 -2.62 -19.59
C VAL A 322 -23.49 -2.70 -21.09
N GLU A 323 -24.26 -3.47 -21.85
CA GLU A 323 -24.15 -3.56 -23.34
C GLU A 323 -24.33 -2.19 -23.99
N GLN A 324 -25.30 -1.38 -23.52
CA GLN A 324 -25.48 -0.02 -24.02
C GLN A 324 -24.24 0.83 -23.75
N ALA A 325 -23.71 0.83 -22.52
CA ALA A 325 -22.53 1.57 -22.18
C ALA A 325 -21.28 1.14 -22.99
N LEU A 326 -21.12 -0.18 -23.22
CA LEU A 326 -20.03 -0.71 -24.04
C LEU A 326 -20.16 -0.33 -25.51
N SER A 327 -21.38 -0.31 -26.04
CA SER A 327 -21.65 0.16 -27.40
C SER A 327 -21.26 1.63 -27.57
N ASP A 328 -21.57 2.46 -26.57
CA ASP A 328 -21.27 3.90 -26.61
C ASP A 328 -19.78 4.20 -26.50
N ILE A 329 -19.01 3.42 -25.69
CA ILE A 329 -17.57 3.63 -25.49
C ILE A 329 -16.71 2.91 -26.56
N GLY A 330 -17.18 1.79 -27.11
CA GLY A 330 -16.51 1.04 -28.16
C GLY A 330 -15.43 0.05 -27.69
N PHE A 331 -15.44 -0.42 -26.43
CA PHE A 331 -14.53 -1.46 -25.98
C PHE A 331 -14.80 -2.82 -26.65
N GLY A 332 -13.72 -3.57 -26.95
CA GLY A 332 -13.75 -4.84 -27.67
C GLY A 332 -14.20 -6.06 -26.86
N VAL A 333 -15.06 -5.88 -25.84
CA VAL A 333 -15.53 -6.95 -24.93
C VAL A 333 -17.05 -6.96 -24.83
N ASP A 334 -17.62 -8.14 -24.54
CA ASP A 334 -19.04 -8.28 -24.18
C ASP A 334 -19.30 -7.91 -22.71
N ALA A 335 -20.57 -7.65 -22.37
CA ALA A 335 -20.96 -7.26 -21.00
C ALA A 335 -20.51 -8.26 -19.95
N LYS A 336 -20.53 -9.56 -20.24
CA LYS A 336 -20.12 -10.60 -19.31
C LYS A 336 -18.64 -10.48 -18.96
N LYS A 337 -17.76 -10.35 -19.97
CA LYS A 337 -16.31 -10.21 -19.74
C LYS A 337 -15.98 -8.90 -19.05
N PHE A 338 -16.71 -7.83 -19.38
CA PHE A 338 -16.55 -6.54 -18.75
C PHE A 338 -16.87 -6.60 -17.25
N VAL A 339 -18.04 -7.15 -16.87
CA VAL A 339 -18.43 -7.29 -15.46
C VAL A 339 -17.48 -8.24 -14.71
N GLU A 340 -17.04 -9.34 -15.36
CA GLU A 340 -16.00 -10.21 -14.79
C GLU A 340 -14.70 -9.43 -14.53
N PHE A 341 -14.26 -8.59 -15.46
CA PHE A 341 -13.08 -7.73 -15.27
C PHE A 341 -13.27 -6.80 -14.08
N LEU A 342 -14.41 -6.11 -13.98
CA LEU A 342 -14.69 -5.20 -12.87
C LEU A 342 -14.63 -5.91 -11.52
N LYS A 343 -15.21 -7.09 -11.43
CA LYS A 343 -15.27 -7.87 -10.20
C LYS A 343 -13.91 -8.51 -9.87
N ASP A 344 -13.43 -9.35 -10.79
CA ASP A 344 -12.27 -10.22 -10.53
C ASP A 344 -10.98 -9.40 -10.28
N SER A 345 -10.80 -8.23 -10.92
CA SER A 345 -9.63 -7.39 -10.67
C SER A 345 -9.57 -6.84 -9.23
N MET A 346 -10.72 -6.53 -8.64
CA MET A 346 -10.81 -6.06 -7.26
C MET A 346 -10.57 -7.21 -6.26
N GLU A 347 -11.10 -8.40 -6.54
CA GLU A 347 -10.85 -9.61 -5.74
C GLU A 347 -9.36 -9.98 -5.78
N GLU A 348 -8.77 -10.02 -6.98
CA GLU A 348 -7.37 -10.41 -7.18
C GLU A 348 -6.38 -9.44 -6.52
N ARG A 349 -6.65 -8.13 -6.53
CA ARG A 349 -5.82 -7.15 -5.82
C ARG A 349 -5.60 -7.55 -4.35
N GLU A 350 -6.68 -7.83 -3.64
CA GLU A 350 -6.62 -8.18 -2.22
C GLU A 350 -5.99 -9.57 -2.02
N TYR A 351 -6.31 -10.53 -2.88
CA TYR A 351 -5.75 -11.86 -2.82
C TYR A 351 -4.24 -11.90 -3.06
N PHE A 352 -3.74 -11.16 -4.07
CA PHE A 352 -2.30 -11.08 -4.35
C PHE A 352 -1.53 -10.40 -3.22
N LYS A 353 -2.10 -9.33 -2.65
CA LYS A 353 -1.54 -8.67 -1.47
C LYS A 353 -1.43 -9.66 -0.31
N PHE A 354 -2.52 -10.34 0.01
CA PHE A 354 -2.59 -11.32 1.09
C PHE A 354 -1.54 -12.43 0.94
N GLU A 355 -1.36 -12.94 -0.28
CA GLU A 355 -0.44 -14.06 -0.51
C GLU A 355 1.04 -13.66 -0.48
N PHE A 356 1.42 -12.50 -1.04
CA PHE A 356 2.83 -12.12 -0.96
C PHE A 356 3.23 -11.70 0.47
N THR A 357 2.31 -11.14 1.25
CA THR A 357 2.58 -10.77 2.65
C THR A 357 2.86 -11.97 3.53
N LYS A 358 2.39 -13.18 3.20
CA LYS A 358 2.81 -14.42 3.87
C LYS A 358 4.31 -14.68 3.73
N SER A 359 4.87 -14.41 2.56
CA SER A 359 6.32 -14.58 2.35
C SER A 359 7.12 -13.49 3.05
N LEU A 360 6.58 -12.26 3.13
CA LEU A 360 7.18 -11.16 3.88
C LEU A 360 7.16 -11.47 5.39
N SER A 361 6.04 -11.95 5.93
CA SER A 361 5.94 -12.35 7.34
C SER A 361 6.98 -13.41 7.69
N LEU A 362 7.12 -14.47 6.86
CA LEU A 362 8.16 -15.47 7.07
C LEU A 362 9.58 -14.88 7.03
N ALA A 363 9.84 -13.90 6.15
CA ALA A 363 11.14 -13.22 6.11
C ALA A 363 11.40 -12.44 7.41
N ILE A 364 10.37 -11.79 7.97
CA ILE A 364 10.46 -11.08 9.26
C ILE A 364 10.67 -12.08 10.40
N ASP A 365 9.98 -13.23 10.42
CA ASP A 365 10.16 -14.27 11.43
C ASP A 365 11.60 -14.83 11.42
N ILE A 366 12.17 -15.00 10.24
CA ILE A 366 13.59 -15.37 10.08
C ILE A 366 14.51 -14.30 10.66
N LEU A 367 14.22 -13.00 10.43
CA LEU A 367 15.01 -11.91 11.02
C LEU A 367 14.92 -11.87 12.54
N ILE A 368 13.74 -12.10 13.10
CA ILE A 368 13.56 -12.20 14.56
C ILE A 368 14.44 -13.31 15.11
N ASN A 369 14.44 -14.49 14.49
CA ASN A 369 15.27 -15.61 14.92
C ASN A 369 16.78 -15.31 14.78
N ILE A 370 17.23 -14.60 13.75
CA ILE A 370 18.62 -14.15 13.62
C ILE A 370 18.96 -13.19 14.78
N GLY A 371 18.08 -12.26 15.11
CA GLY A 371 18.22 -11.36 16.23
C GLY A 371 18.43 -12.13 17.54
N GLU A 372 17.58 -13.10 17.84
CA GLU A 372 17.67 -13.96 19.01
C GLU A 372 19.02 -14.70 19.09
N MET A 373 19.48 -15.30 17.96
CA MET A 373 20.77 -15.99 17.90
C MET A 373 21.96 -15.06 18.20
N LEU A 374 21.86 -13.80 17.81
CA LEU A 374 22.91 -12.79 18.02
C LEU A 374 22.67 -11.91 19.26
N ASN A 375 21.63 -12.20 20.07
CA ASN A 375 21.20 -11.43 21.24
C ASN A 375 20.82 -9.97 20.94
N PHE A 376 20.08 -9.75 19.85
CA PHE A 376 19.38 -8.51 19.54
C PHE A 376 17.87 -8.68 19.73
N SER A 377 17.21 -7.66 20.27
CA SER A 377 15.76 -7.62 20.38
C SER A 377 15.08 -7.28 19.02
N LYS A 378 13.75 -7.46 18.94
CA LYS A 378 12.96 -7.02 17.76
C LYS A 378 13.14 -5.51 17.52
N GLU A 379 13.18 -4.72 18.60
CA GLU A 379 13.40 -3.27 18.58
C GLU A 379 14.80 -2.90 18.08
N ASP A 380 15.82 -3.69 18.40
CA ASP A 380 17.17 -3.50 17.87
C ASP A 380 17.18 -3.78 16.35
N MET A 381 16.59 -4.90 15.93
CA MET A 381 16.53 -5.30 14.53
C MET A 381 15.76 -4.31 13.65
N ALA A 382 14.80 -3.57 14.21
CA ALA A 382 14.06 -2.52 13.49
C ALA A 382 14.96 -1.37 12.98
N TYR A 383 16.14 -1.18 13.58
CA TYR A 383 17.11 -0.16 13.15
C TYR A 383 18.10 -0.63 12.06
N LEU A 384 18.06 -1.90 11.65
CA LEU A 384 18.78 -2.37 10.47
C LEU A 384 18.01 -2.04 9.19
N THR A 385 18.73 -1.98 8.07
CA THR A 385 18.13 -1.95 6.74
C THR A 385 18.31 -3.31 6.04
N VAL A 386 17.56 -3.56 4.97
CA VAL A 386 17.76 -4.74 4.11
C VAL A 386 19.19 -4.79 3.58
N ASP A 387 19.75 -3.62 3.21
CA ASP A 387 21.13 -3.54 2.72
C ASP A 387 22.15 -3.92 3.82
N ASP A 388 21.93 -3.52 5.08
CA ASP A 388 22.79 -3.91 6.22
C ASP A 388 22.75 -5.42 6.47
N ILE A 389 21.58 -6.05 6.29
CA ILE A 389 21.42 -7.49 6.45
C ILE A 389 22.16 -8.24 5.34
N ILE A 390 22.03 -7.79 4.10
CA ILE A 390 22.70 -8.40 2.95
C ILE A 390 24.21 -8.22 3.02
N ALA A 391 24.70 -7.07 3.46
CA ALA A 391 26.13 -6.72 3.50
C ALA A 391 26.98 -7.63 4.42
N VAL A 392 26.34 -8.29 5.39
CA VAL A 392 27.05 -9.18 6.32
C VAL A 392 26.96 -10.65 5.93
N TYR A 393 26.28 -10.99 4.86
CA TYR A 393 26.18 -12.35 4.38
C TYR A 393 27.60 -12.93 4.10
N HIS A 394 27.85 -14.14 4.53
CA HIS A 394 29.14 -14.85 4.54
C HIS A 394 30.16 -14.37 5.58
N LYS A 395 29.85 -13.45 6.46
CA LYS A 395 30.75 -13.06 7.56
C LYS A 395 30.62 -14.01 8.76
N PRO A 396 31.66 -14.14 9.58
CA PRO A 396 31.56 -14.83 10.87
C PRO A 396 30.54 -14.15 11.80
N GLU A 397 29.81 -14.92 12.62
CA GLU A 397 28.79 -14.39 13.54
C GLU A 397 29.31 -13.29 14.48
N THR A 398 30.55 -13.44 15.00
CA THR A 398 31.20 -12.42 15.84
C THR A 398 31.42 -11.10 15.11
N GLU A 399 31.70 -11.15 13.81
CA GLU A 399 31.85 -9.96 12.96
C GLU A 399 30.49 -9.36 12.63
N ILE A 400 29.47 -10.19 12.30
CA ILE A 400 28.08 -9.76 12.07
C ILE A 400 27.59 -8.98 13.28
N ARG A 401 27.72 -9.58 14.48
CA ARG A 401 27.28 -8.96 15.73
C ARG A 401 27.93 -7.58 15.94
N ARG A 402 29.25 -7.50 15.80
CA ARG A 402 29.97 -6.23 15.97
C ARG A 402 29.53 -5.15 14.97
N ILE A 403 29.32 -5.54 13.70
CA ILE A 403 28.86 -4.60 12.66
C ILE A 403 27.45 -4.11 13.00
N TRP A 404 26.54 -5.01 13.34
CA TRP A 404 25.15 -4.64 13.64
C TRP A 404 25.03 -3.82 14.92
N GLU A 405 25.82 -4.11 15.99
CA GLU A 405 25.88 -3.25 17.18
C GLU A 405 26.20 -1.79 16.81
N GLN A 406 27.16 -1.57 15.91
CA GLN A 406 27.51 -0.24 15.46
C GLN A 406 26.41 0.40 14.60
N VAL A 407 25.90 -0.31 13.57
CA VAL A 407 24.87 0.18 12.64
C VAL A 407 23.57 0.51 13.39
N ILE A 408 23.15 -0.36 14.31
CA ILE A 408 21.96 -0.14 15.15
C ILE A 408 22.14 1.14 15.99
N ALA A 409 23.29 1.34 16.62
CA ALA A 409 23.54 2.53 17.42
C ALA A 409 23.51 3.82 16.57
N GLU A 410 24.13 3.80 15.38
CA GLU A 410 24.14 4.92 14.45
C GLU A 410 22.73 5.23 13.91
N ASN A 411 21.99 4.22 13.46
CA ASN A 411 20.66 4.39 12.90
C ASN A 411 19.63 4.78 13.97
N ARG A 412 19.75 4.24 15.20
CA ARG A 412 18.89 4.64 16.33
C ARG A 412 19.10 6.11 16.67
N LYS A 413 20.35 6.56 16.74
CA LYS A 413 20.65 7.98 16.96
C LYS A 413 20.06 8.85 15.87
N ALA A 414 20.30 8.52 14.59
CA ALA A 414 19.78 9.28 13.47
C ALA A 414 18.24 9.31 13.45
N TYR A 415 17.60 8.19 13.81
CA TYR A 415 16.15 8.10 13.93
C TYR A 415 15.62 9.00 15.05
N THR A 416 16.24 8.96 16.22
CA THR A 416 15.85 9.80 17.37
C THR A 416 16.05 11.28 17.05
N ASP A 417 17.20 11.65 16.46
CA ASP A 417 17.49 13.05 16.07
C ASP A 417 16.47 13.61 15.06
N ALA A 418 15.83 12.74 14.26
CA ALA A 418 14.84 13.13 13.25
C ALA A 418 13.38 12.96 13.71
N SER A 419 13.10 12.36 14.86
CA SER A 419 11.73 12.06 15.30
C SER A 419 10.92 13.32 15.62
N ASP A 420 11.58 14.38 16.04
CA ASP A 420 10.92 15.63 16.40
C ASP A 420 10.77 16.60 15.22
N MET A 421 11.22 16.20 14.01
CA MET A 421 11.10 17.03 12.82
C MET A 421 9.67 17.04 12.27
N ILE A 422 9.05 18.21 12.16
CA ILE A 422 7.79 18.41 11.47
C ILE A 422 8.09 18.71 10.01
N LEU A 423 7.80 17.76 9.15
CA LEU A 423 8.01 17.89 7.71
C LEU A 423 6.66 18.09 6.99
N PRO A 424 6.60 18.92 5.94
CA PRO A 424 5.37 19.15 5.18
C PRO A 424 4.89 17.86 4.48
N ASP A 425 3.60 17.74 4.21
CA ASP A 425 3.03 16.58 3.52
C ASP A 425 3.44 16.54 2.04
N VAL A 426 3.68 17.74 1.45
CA VAL A 426 4.18 17.89 0.09
C VAL A 426 5.41 18.79 0.09
N ILE A 427 6.52 18.29 -0.44
CA ILE A 427 7.76 19.05 -0.63
C ILE A 427 7.86 19.44 -2.11
N CYS A 428 7.71 20.74 -2.40
CA CYS A 428 7.76 21.30 -3.76
C CYS A 428 9.14 21.88 -4.13
N ASN A 429 9.94 22.25 -3.13
CA ASN A 429 11.25 22.86 -3.33
C ASN A 429 12.15 22.67 -2.11
N LYS A 430 13.46 22.88 -2.30
CA LYS A 430 14.46 22.76 -1.22
C LYS A 430 14.29 23.78 -0.10
N GLN A 431 13.71 24.95 -0.38
CA GLN A 431 13.56 26.01 0.61
C GLN A 431 12.62 25.59 1.74
N GLN A 432 11.65 24.71 1.47
CA GLN A 432 10.78 24.15 2.50
C GLN A 432 11.53 23.26 3.53
N LEU A 433 12.74 22.83 3.19
CA LEU A 433 13.60 22.04 4.08
C LEU A 433 14.67 22.89 4.79
N GLU A 434 14.78 24.19 4.48
CA GLU A 434 15.71 25.11 5.15
C GLU A 434 15.18 25.57 6.52
N TYR A 435 13.86 25.50 6.71
CA TYR A 435 13.18 25.86 7.94
C TYR A 435 12.31 24.69 8.39
N ILE A 436 12.90 23.75 9.11
CA ILE A 436 12.20 22.59 9.70
C ILE A 436 11.70 23.01 11.09
N GLU A 437 10.39 22.90 11.29
CA GLU A 437 9.81 23.05 12.62
C GLU A 437 10.13 21.79 13.44
N MET A 438 10.54 21.99 14.70
CA MET A 438 10.67 20.90 15.66
C MET A 438 9.39 20.83 16.50
N VAL A 439 9.02 19.63 16.92
CA VAL A 439 7.89 19.46 17.83
C VAL A 439 8.25 20.14 19.15
N GLU A 440 7.73 21.36 19.33
CA GLU A 440 7.61 21.90 20.68
C GLU A 440 6.40 21.20 21.33
N ALA A 441 6.59 20.70 22.55
CA ALA A 441 5.49 20.17 23.34
C ALA A 441 4.44 21.29 23.55
N ARG A 442 3.46 21.36 22.66
CA ARG A 442 2.33 22.29 22.81
C ARG A 442 1.33 21.63 23.72
N PRO A 443 0.95 22.31 24.82
CA PRO A 443 -0.12 21.81 25.66
C PRO A 443 -1.39 21.61 24.83
N ASN A 444 -1.98 20.44 24.94
CA ASN A 444 -3.26 20.17 24.26
C ASN A 444 -4.38 20.78 25.09
N PHE A 445 -4.76 22.02 24.79
CA PHE A 445 -5.83 22.73 25.51
C PHE A 445 -7.20 22.19 25.09
N ILE A 446 -7.98 21.75 26.08
CA ILE A 446 -9.38 21.33 25.90
C ILE A 446 -10.31 22.56 25.81
N THR A 447 -9.88 23.69 26.32
CA THR A 447 -10.63 24.95 26.34
C THR A 447 -9.72 26.15 26.02
N SER A 448 -10.29 27.25 25.52
CA SER A 448 -9.62 28.52 25.32
C SER A 448 -9.64 29.41 26.57
N GLU A 449 -10.24 28.97 27.66
CA GLU A 449 -10.34 29.72 28.89
C GLU A 449 -9.04 29.69 29.70
N ILE A 450 -8.68 30.81 30.31
CA ILE A 450 -7.54 30.90 31.21
C ILE A 450 -8.04 30.57 32.62
N VAL A 451 -7.59 29.45 33.16
CA VAL A 451 -7.97 28.97 34.50
C VAL A 451 -6.74 28.97 35.41
N THR A 452 -6.91 29.35 36.66
CA THR A 452 -5.83 29.28 37.64
C THR A 452 -6.23 28.29 38.73
N GLY A 453 -5.41 27.27 38.95
CA GLY A 453 -5.70 26.22 39.95
C GLY A 453 -4.41 25.45 40.36
N ALA A 454 -4.57 24.48 41.24
CA ALA A 454 -3.47 23.61 41.65
C ALA A 454 -3.11 22.62 40.52
N VAL A 455 -1.83 22.53 40.15
CA VAL A 455 -1.34 21.60 39.12
C VAL A 455 -1.37 20.18 39.65
N VAL A 456 -1.96 19.26 38.90
CA VAL A 456 -1.88 17.81 39.13
C VAL A 456 -0.99 17.21 38.03
N VAL A 457 0.14 16.65 38.42
CA VAL A 457 1.01 15.90 37.53
C VAL A 457 0.59 14.42 37.58
N LEU A 458 0.10 13.90 36.47
CA LEU A 458 -0.20 12.47 36.32
C LEU A 458 1.10 11.82 35.83
N GLU A 459 1.84 11.17 36.71
CA GLU A 459 2.99 10.35 36.34
C GLU A 459 2.46 8.99 35.84
N ASP A 460 3.10 8.41 34.86
CA ASP A 460 2.78 7.23 34.02
C ASP A 460 1.64 6.28 34.46
N GLU A 461 0.90 5.78 33.46
CA GLU A 461 -0.36 5.02 33.57
C GLU A 461 -0.26 3.70 34.37
N GLU A 462 0.91 3.13 34.57
CA GLU A 462 1.07 1.86 35.29
C GLU A 462 0.96 1.96 36.80
N SER A 463 1.16 3.13 37.40
CA SER A 463 1.22 3.28 38.86
C SER A 463 -0.12 3.67 39.54
N LYS A 464 -1.21 3.88 38.76
CA LYS A 464 -2.47 4.49 39.29
C LYS A 464 -3.75 3.75 38.95
N ARG A 465 -3.70 2.44 38.80
CA ARG A 465 -4.92 1.63 38.83
C ARG A 465 -5.23 1.20 40.26
N ASP A 466 -5.69 2.14 41.06
CA ASP A 466 -6.46 1.80 42.24
C ASP A 466 -7.92 1.50 41.85
N ASP A 467 -8.56 0.62 42.59
CA ASP A 467 -9.86 0.00 42.32
C ASP A 467 -11.06 0.95 42.05
N ALA A 468 -10.85 2.25 41.97
CA ALA A 468 -11.90 3.25 41.75
C ALA A 468 -11.79 4.01 40.41
N GLY A 469 -10.77 3.85 39.64
CA GLY A 469 -10.72 4.25 38.20
C GLY A 469 -10.82 5.75 37.87
N ALA A 470 -10.85 6.67 38.78
CA ALA A 470 -10.90 8.09 38.48
C ALA A 470 -9.97 8.89 39.42
N VAL A 471 -9.11 9.68 38.84
CA VAL A 471 -8.39 10.74 39.55
C VAL A 471 -9.37 11.90 39.71
N ASP A 472 -9.69 12.29 40.93
CA ASP A 472 -10.49 13.49 41.20
C ASP A 472 -9.65 14.73 40.83
N VAL A 473 -9.95 15.30 39.67
CA VAL A 473 -9.31 16.51 39.15
C VAL A 473 -10.23 17.74 39.28
N ALA A 474 -11.35 17.62 39.99
CA ALA A 474 -12.22 18.75 40.25
C ALA A 474 -11.43 19.85 40.98
N ASP A 475 -11.57 21.09 40.52
CA ASP A 475 -10.84 22.28 41.02
C ASP A 475 -9.33 22.25 40.88
N LYS A 476 -8.77 21.41 39.95
CA LYS A 476 -7.33 21.32 39.65
C LYS A 476 -7.09 21.51 38.17
N ILE A 477 -5.92 21.99 37.83
CA ILE A 477 -5.45 22.18 36.45
C ILE A 477 -4.37 21.14 36.16
#